data_85831105a099f52802da09ab12235598
#
_entry.id   85831105a099f52802da09ab12235598
#
_cell.length_a   1.000
_cell.length_b   1.000
_cell.length_c   1.000
_cell.angle_alpha   90.00
_cell.angle_beta   90.00
_cell.angle_gamma   90.00
#
_symmetry.space_group_name_H-M   'P 1'
#
loop_
_entity.id
_entity.type
_entity.pdbx_description
1 polymer ?
#
loop_
_entity_poly.entity_id
_entity_poly.type
_entity_poly.pdbx_seq_one_letter_code
_entity_poly.pdbx_strand_id
1 'polypeptide(L)'
;LSGYLTGPALRVRTEEYALASAAQDDSKIEHFTTLSQAGTVGRATGFPRIALTVTETADGDDVPYLLALTQDAARDNFELWAWVRPFAGVEVPATATASVGSEQVDEDDDGLEDVNGLAATPQEVLDSYVDALNNPDGDNGAVFADDLLRQQLGSLRSKDVSSAGEIAVTARAGSDGFRGLRTTDNGAIVLTTLSYD
;
A
#
# COMPACT_ATOMS: atom_id res chain seq x y z
N LEU A 1 -3.92 -19.30 8.37
CA LEU A 1 -3.75 -18.07 7.57
C LEU A 1 -2.61 -18.20 6.55
N SER A 2 -1.50 -18.86 6.93
CA SER A 2 -0.41 -19.16 5.98
C SER A 2 -0.93 -19.99 4.80
N GLY A 3 -0.52 -19.65 3.59
CA GLY A 3 -1.02 -20.23 2.34
C GLY A 3 -2.13 -19.41 1.66
N TYR A 4 -2.62 -18.35 2.31
CA TYR A 4 -3.54 -17.35 1.73
C TYR A 4 -3.03 -15.93 1.90
N LEU A 5 -2.26 -15.69 2.97
CA LEU A 5 -1.74 -14.39 3.37
C LEU A 5 -0.24 -14.51 3.61
N THR A 6 0.50 -13.48 3.22
CA THR A 6 1.93 -13.34 3.47
C THR A 6 2.29 -11.90 3.85
N GLY A 7 3.52 -11.64 4.26
CA GLY A 7 4.04 -10.30 4.52
C GLY A 7 3.16 -9.45 5.45
N PRO A 8 2.94 -8.17 5.08
CA PRO A 8 2.13 -7.24 5.87
C PRO A 8 0.71 -7.73 6.13
N ALA A 9 0.07 -8.34 5.11
CA ALA A 9 -1.31 -8.82 5.24
C ALA A 9 -1.44 -9.89 6.32
N LEU A 10 -0.48 -10.82 6.39
CA LEU A 10 -0.49 -11.86 7.42
C LEU A 10 -0.33 -11.25 8.83
N ARG A 11 0.57 -10.26 8.99
CA ARG A 11 0.76 -9.59 10.29
C ARG A 11 -0.49 -8.84 10.71
N VAL A 12 -1.01 -7.97 9.85
CA VAL A 12 -2.21 -7.18 10.17
C VAL A 12 -3.38 -8.09 10.52
N ARG A 13 -3.64 -9.13 9.72
CA ARG A 13 -4.74 -10.06 9.99
C ARG A 13 -4.55 -10.84 11.29
N THR A 14 -3.31 -11.17 11.66
CA THR A 14 -3.01 -11.83 12.93
C THR A 14 -3.33 -10.91 14.10
N GLU A 15 -2.94 -9.64 14.01
CA GLU A 15 -3.23 -8.64 15.06
C GLU A 15 -4.73 -8.31 15.15
N GLU A 16 -5.44 -8.22 14.03
CA GLU A 16 -6.90 -8.05 14.03
C GLU A 16 -7.61 -9.19 14.79
N TYR A 17 -7.22 -10.44 14.53
CA TYR A 17 -7.80 -11.58 15.27
C TYR A 17 -7.43 -11.57 16.75
N ALA A 18 -6.20 -11.19 17.09
CA ALA A 18 -5.79 -11.06 18.49
C ALA A 18 -6.60 -9.97 19.19
N LEU A 19 -6.78 -8.81 18.53
CA LEU A 19 -7.57 -7.70 19.06
C LEU A 19 -9.05 -8.06 19.20
N ALA A 20 -9.65 -8.66 18.16
CA ALA A 20 -11.04 -9.10 18.18
C ALA A 20 -11.29 -10.11 19.33
N SER A 21 -10.38 -11.07 19.49
CA SER A 21 -10.45 -12.06 20.58
C SER A 21 -10.33 -11.39 21.96
N ALA A 22 -9.40 -10.45 22.14
CA ALA A 22 -9.21 -9.74 23.39
C ALA A 22 -10.39 -8.83 23.74
N ALA A 23 -10.96 -8.17 22.72
CA ALA A 23 -12.12 -7.29 22.87
C ALA A 23 -13.46 -8.05 22.92
N GLN A 24 -13.49 -9.34 22.55
CA GLN A 24 -14.71 -10.11 22.30
C GLN A 24 -15.65 -9.41 21.29
N ASP A 25 -15.06 -8.85 20.24
CA ASP A 25 -15.74 -8.01 19.26
C ASP A 25 -15.15 -8.23 17.86
N ASP A 26 -15.86 -8.98 17.03
CA ASP A 26 -15.44 -9.31 15.66
C ASP A 26 -15.53 -8.11 14.71
N SER A 27 -16.15 -6.98 15.11
CA SER A 27 -16.19 -5.75 14.33
C SER A 27 -14.80 -5.12 14.15
N LYS A 28 -13.79 -5.61 14.84
CA LYS A 28 -12.38 -5.22 14.69
C LYS A 28 -11.67 -5.91 13.53
N ILE A 29 -12.32 -6.91 12.94
CA ILE A 29 -11.78 -7.61 11.77
C ILE A 29 -12.25 -6.88 10.51
N GLU A 30 -11.31 -6.41 9.71
CA GLU A 30 -11.63 -5.79 8.43
C GLU A 30 -12.19 -6.82 7.45
N HIS A 31 -13.36 -6.56 6.90
CA HIS A 31 -14.03 -7.41 5.93
C HIS A 31 -14.06 -6.76 4.56
N PHE A 32 -13.64 -7.49 3.56
CA PHE A 32 -13.75 -7.06 2.15
C PHE A 32 -14.14 -8.24 1.27
N THR A 33 -14.79 -7.92 0.15
CA THR A 33 -15.13 -8.93 -0.86
C THR A 33 -13.88 -9.38 -1.61
N THR A 34 -13.87 -10.62 -2.05
CA THR A 34 -12.85 -11.16 -2.97
C THR A 34 -13.27 -11.08 -4.43
N LEU A 35 -14.47 -10.56 -4.72
CA LEU A 35 -14.89 -10.31 -6.09
C LEU A 35 -14.09 -9.13 -6.66
N SER A 36 -13.51 -9.34 -7.83
CA SER A 36 -12.66 -8.36 -8.50
C SER A 36 -13.47 -7.54 -9.50
N GLN A 37 -13.43 -6.23 -9.34
CA GLN A 37 -13.96 -5.29 -10.33
C GLN A 37 -12.96 -5.08 -11.48
N ALA A 38 -11.68 -4.97 -11.16
CA ALA A 38 -10.59 -4.80 -12.11
C ALA A 38 -9.31 -5.39 -11.55
N GLY A 39 -8.45 -5.90 -12.40
CA GLY A 39 -7.16 -6.44 -11.96
C GLY A 39 -6.19 -6.62 -13.10
N THR A 40 -4.92 -6.69 -12.75
CA THR A 40 -3.83 -6.94 -13.67
C THR A 40 -2.75 -7.81 -13.02
N VAL A 41 -1.98 -8.51 -13.83
CA VAL A 41 -0.87 -9.35 -13.39
C VAL A 41 0.42 -8.76 -13.94
N GLY A 42 1.46 -8.81 -13.13
CA GLY A 42 2.80 -8.38 -13.53
C GLY A 42 3.40 -9.28 -14.61
N ARG A 43 3.98 -8.66 -15.62
CA ARG A 43 4.77 -9.33 -16.66
C ARG A 43 6.20 -9.49 -16.15
N ALA A 44 6.45 -10.55 -15.41
CA ALA A 44 7.79 -10.91 -14.97
C ALA A 44 8.21 -12.26 -15.56
N THR A 45 9.48 -12.41 -15.89
CA THR A 45 10.08 -13.67 -16.33
C THR A 45 10.49 -14.54 -15.14
N GLY A 46 10.60 -13.94 -13.95
CA GLY A 46 10.99 -14.56 -12.69
C GLY A 46 9.88 -14.53 -11.63
N PHE A 47 10.29 -14.72 -10.40
CA PHE A 47 9.49 -14.65 -9.19
C PHE A 47 10.17 -13.70 -8.19
N PRO A 48 9.40 -13.04 -7.30
CA PRO A 48 7.94 -13.17 -7.17
C PRO A 48 7.18 -12.55 -8.33
N ARG A 49 6.00 -13.07 -8.65
CA ARG A 49 5.05 -12.43 -9.53
C ARG A 49 4.04 -11.63 -8.71
N ILE A 50 3.67 -10.47 -9.20
CA ILE A 50 2.76 -9.55 -8.52
C ILE A 50 1.45 -9.48 -9.29
N ALA A 51 0.33 -9.40 -8.58
CA ALA A 51 -0.95 -9.03 -9.15
C ALA A 51 -1.58 -7.94 -8.29
N LEU A 52 -2.21 -6.97 -8.94
CA LEU A 52 -3.03 -5.96 -8.29
C LEU A 52 -4.48 -6.17 -8.71
N THR A 53 -5.39 -6.06 -7.76
CA THR A 53 -6.83 -6.12 -8.04
C THR A 53 -7.60 -5.13 -7.19
N VAL A 54 -8.59 -4.51 -7.80
CA VAL A 54 -9.58 -3.66 -7.12
C VAL A 54 -10.81 -4.52 -6.86
N THR A 55 -11.29 -4.56 -5.62
CA THR A 55 -12.47 -5.35 -5.27
C THR A 55 -13.76 -4.67 -5.74
N GLU A 56 -14.82 -5.44 -5.91
CA GLU A 56 -16.17 -4.88 -5.95
C GLU A 56 -16.56 -4.34 -4.57
N THR A 57 -17.49 -3.40 -4.53
CA THR A 57 -18.09 -2.95 -3.29
C THR A 57 -19.36 -3.74 -3.02
N ALA A 58 -19.58 -4.17 -1.78
CA ALA A 58 -20.72 -5.01 -1.43
C ALA A 58 -22.06 -4.30 -1.60
N ASP A 59 -22.11 -2.98 -1.33
CA ASP A 59 -23.35 -2.19 -1.28
C ASP A 59 -23.29 -0.85 -2.06
N GLY A 60 -22.40 -0.72 -3.04
CA GLY A 60 -22.35 0.44 -3.93
C GLY A 60 -21.85 1.77 -3.35
N ASP A 61 -21.92 1.95 -2.04
CA ASP A 61 -21.48 3.14 -1.32
C ASP A 61 -20.13 2.99 -0.61
N ASP A 62 -19.58 1.76 -0.56
CA ASP A 62 -18.29 1.49 0.04
C ASP A 62 -17.13 1.80 -0.92
N VAL A 63 -16.02 2.25 -0.36
CA VAL A 63 -14.78 2.42 -1.12
C VAL A 63 -14.17 1.03 -1.38
N PRO A 64 -13.85 0.68 -2.64
CA PRO A 64 -13.24 -0.62 -2.95
C PRO A 64 -11.84 -0.74 -2.31
N TYR A 65 -11.37 -1.96 -2.13
CA TYR A 65 -10.01 -2.24 -1.71
C TYR A 65 -9.10 -2.46 -2.91
N LEU A 66 -7.89 -1.98 -2.83
CA LEU A 66 -6.79 -2.39 -3.68
C LEU A 66 -6.02 -3.50 -2.96
N LEU A 67 -5.97 -4.65 -3.57
CA LEU A 67 -5.27 -5.83 -3.06
C LEU A 67 -4.00 -6.05 -3.87
N ALA A 68 -2.88 -6.24 -3.18
CA ALA A 68 -1.63 -6.70 -3.77
C ALA A 68 -1.42 -8.18 -3.43
N LEU A 69 -1.25 -9.00 -4.44
CA LEU A 69 -0.98 -10.42 -4.31
C LEU A 69 0.42 -10.74 -4.83
N THR A 70 1.06 -11.72 -4.25
CA THR A 70 2.38 -12.22 -4.66
C THR A 70 2.35 -13.72 -4.87
N GLN A 71 3.13 -14.20 -5.84
CA GLN A 71 3.36 -15.61 -6.10
C GLN A 71 4.87 -15.84 -6.11
N ASP A 72 5.38 -16.61 -5.16
CA ASP A 72 6.84 -16.76 -4.95
C ASP A 72 7.48 -17.87 -5.79
N ALA A 73 6.68 -18.80 -6.29
CA ALA A 73 7.16 -19.85 -7.22
C ALA A 73 6.06 -20.29 -8.20
N ALA A 74 6.45 -20.94 -9.30
CA ALA A 74 5.55 -21.31 -10.41
C ALA A 74 4.39 -22.25 -10.04
N ARG A 75 4.48 -22.96 -8.93
CA ARG A 75 3.47 -23.91 -8.46
C ARG A 75 2.73 -23.43 -7.22
N ASP A 76 3.12 -22.29 -6.69
CA ASP A 76 2.47 -21.69 -5.53
C ASP A 76 1.22 -20.94 -5.96
N ASN A 77 0.28 -20.83 -5.07
CA ASN A 77 -0.86 -19.94 -5.27
C ASN A 77 -0.41 -18.48 -5.08
N PHE A 78 -1.18 -17.56 -5.63
CA PHE A 78 -1.06 -16.17 -5.21
C PHE A 78 -1.54 -16.02 -3.76
N GLU A 79 -0.74 -15.37 -2.95
CA GLU A 79 -1.04 -15.02 -1.57
C GLU A 79 -1.28 -13.51 -1.46
N LEU A 80 -2.22 -13.09 -0.64
CA LEU A 80 -2.45 -11.69 -0.37
C LEU A 80 -1.28 -11.13 0.46
N TRP A 81 -0.54 -10.18 -0.13
CA TRP A 81 0.59 -9.53 0.50
C TRP A 81 0.20 -8.28 1.27
N ALA A 82 -0.70 -7.46 0.71
CA ALA A 82 -1.24 -6.27 1.36
C ALA A 82 -2.62 -5.92 0.82
N TRP A 83 -3.37 -5.16 1.60
CA TRP A 83 -4.55 -4.46 1.14
C TRP A 83 -4.52 -3.02 1.60
N VAL A 84 -5.08 -2.14 0.81
CA VAL A 84 -5.29 -0.74 1.16
C VAL A 84 -6.70 -0.32 0.78
N ARG A 85 -7.29 0.56 1.55
CA ARG A 85 -8.53 1.23 1.22
C ARG A 85 -8.19 2.64 0.76
N PRO A 86 -8.32 2.96 -0.53
CA PRO A 86 -8.07 4.30 -1.02
C PRO A 86 -8.95 5.32 -0.29
N PHE A 87 -8.46 6.51 -0.11
CA PHE A 87 -9.30 7.59 0.42
C PHE A 87 -10.41 7.94 -0.58
N ALA A 88 -11.57 8.34 -0.06
CA ALA A 88 -12.70 8.75 -0.90
C ALA A 88 -12.28 9.86 -1.88
N GLY A 89 -12.60 9.68 -3.15
CA GLY A 89 -12.26 10.62 -4.22
C GLY A 89 -10.87 10.43 -4.83
N VAL A 90 -10.08 9.46 -4.34
CA VAL A 90 -8.82 9.08 -4.98
C VAL A 90 -9.12 8.09 -6.11
N GLU A 91 -8.72 8.45 -7.33
CA GLU A 91 -8.78 7.55 -8.47
C GLU A 91 -7.53 6.67 -8.51
N VAL A 92 -7.73 5.36 -8.62
CA VAL A 92 -6.62 4.42 -8.84
C VAL A 92 -6.24 4.49 -10.32
N PRO A 93 -4.98 4.81 -10.65
CA PRO A 93 -4.55 4.91 -12.05
C PRO A 93 -4.78 3.60 -12.82
N ALA A 94 -5.07 3.71 -14.10
CA ALA A 94 -5.31 2.54 -14.94
C ALA A 94 -4.03 1.75 -15.19
N THR A 95 -4.10 0.44 -15.02
CA THR A 95 -3.08 -0.52 -15.41
C THR A 95 -3.46 -1.20 -16.72
N ALA A 96 -2.53 -1.92 -17.36
CA ALA A 96 -2.87 -2.76 -18.49
C ALA A 96 -3.87 -3.85 -18.06
N THR A 97 -4.70 -4.32 -19.00
CA THR A 97 -5.65 -5.39 -18.71
C THR A 97 -4.95 -6.69 -18.31
N ALA A 98 -5.64 -7.56 -17.57
CA ALA A 98 -5.09 -8.86 -17.14
C ALA A 98 -4.60 -9.74 -18.30
N SER A 99 -5.18 -9.59 -19.49
CA SER A 99 -4.76 -10.33 -20.69
C SER A 99 -3.45 -9.84 -21.31
N VAL A 100 -3.08 -8.59 -21.07
CA VAL A 100 -1.83 -7.95 -21.53
C VAL A 100 -0.77 -8.00 -20.43
N GLY A 101 -1.18 -7.72 -19.19
CA GLY A 101 -0.30 -7.56 -18.04
C GLY A 101 0.46 -6.25 -18.04
N SER A 102 0.82 -5.77 -16.86
CA SER A 102 1.66 -4.58 -16.65
C SER A 102 3.10 -4.98 -16.36
N GLU A 103 4.03 -4.13 -16.69
CA GLU A 103 5.41 -4.30 -16.24
C GLU A 103 5.47 -4.21 -14.72
N GLN A 104 6.23 -5.14 -14.12
CA GLN A 104 6.40 -5.20 -12.68
C GLN A 104 7.44 -4.17 -12.25
N VAL A 105 7.19 -3.52 -11.15
CA VAL A 105 8.13 -2.62 -10.49
C VAL A 105 8.72 -3.40 -9.33
N ASP A 106 9.97 -3.82 -9.48
CA ASP A 106 10.66 -4.69 -8.56
C ASP A 106 11.40 -3.93 -7.46
N GLU A 107 11.75 -4.66 -6.39
CA GLU A 107 12.46 -4.18 -5.22
C GLU A 107 13.96 -3.99 -5.45
N ASP A 108 14.54 -4.73 -6.39
CA ASP A 108 15.98 -4.69 -6.64
C ASP A 108 16.39 -3.32 -7.15
N ASP A 109 17.40 -2.72 -6.53
CA ASP A 109 17.94 -1.42 -6.93
C ASP A 109 18.28 -1.37 -8.42
N ASP A 110 18.72 -2.49 -8.99
CA ASP A 110 19.01 -2.64 -10.41
C ASP A 110 17.74 -2.62 -11.30
N GLY A 111 16.61 -3.10 -10.80
CA GLY A 111 15.31 -3.10 -11.52
C GLY A 111 14.63 -1.74 -11.50
N LEU A 112 14.84 -0.95 -10.47
CA LEU A 112 14.23 0.36 -10.31
C LEU A 112 14.96 1.45 -11.12
N GLU A 113 16.27 1.34 -11.30
CA GLU A 113 17.06 2.23 -12.14
C GLU A 113 16.76 2.05 -13.64
N ASP A 114 16.36 0.83 -14.04
CA ASP A 114 16.04 0.49 -15.42
C ASP A 114 14.58 0.77 -15.81
N VAL A 115 13.74 1.23 -14.90
CA VAL A 115 12.35 1.56 -15.21
C VAL A 115 12.30 2.88 -15.97
N ASN A 116 12.59 2.82 -17.26
CA ASN A 116 12.51 3.95 -18.16
C ASN A 116 11.15 4.64 -18.06
N GLY A 117 11.16 5.93 -17.71
CA GLY A 117 9.99 6.79 -17.72
C GLY A 117 9.31 7.02 -16.36
N LEU A 118 9.83 6.53 -15.24
CA LEU A 118 9.47 7.04 -13.92
C LEU A 118 10.29 8.30 -13.62
N ALA A 119 9.67 9.28 -12.96
CA ALA A 119 10.34 10.52 -12.58
C ALA A 119 11.34 10.30 -11.41
N ALA A 120 11.13 9.27 -10.61
CA ALA A 120 11.98 8.83 -9.51
C ALA A 120 11.72 7.34 -9.22
N THR A 121 12.67 6.67 -8.56
CA THR A 121 12.48 5.29 -8.13
C THR A 121 11.47 5.21 -6.98
N PRO A 122 10.77 4.08 -6.79
CA PRO A 122 9.89 3.89 -5.63
C PRO A 122 10.58 4.14 -4.28
N GLN A 123 11.86 3.77 -4.15
CA GLN A 123 12.62 4.03 -2.93
C GLN A 123 12.83 5.53 -2.71
N GLU A 124 13.25 6.27 -3.73
CA GLU A 124 13.42 7.73 -3.63
C GLU A 124 12.10 8.43 -3.31
N VAL A 125 10.99 7.97 -3.90
CA VAL A 125 9.65 8.49 -3.58
C VAL A 125 9.28 8.19 -2.13
N LEU A 126 9.54 6.96 -1.64
CA LEU A 126 9.25 6.58 -0.26
C LEU A 126 10.06 7.42 0.74
N ASP A 127 11.37 7.56 0.50
CA ASP A 127 12.26 8.34 1.38
C ASP A 127 11.84 9.81 1.42
N SER A 128 11.54 10.39 0.26
CA SER A 128 11.05 11.77 0.15
C SER A 128 9.68 11.95 0.82
N TYR A 129 8.79 10.96 0.70
CA TYR A 129 7.47 11.01 1.34
C TYR A 129 7.56 10.85 2.86
N VAL A 130 8.42 9.96 3.36
CA VAL A 130 8.71 9.83 4.80
C VAL A 130 9.26 11.14 5.37
N ASP A 131 10.17 11.80 4.64
CA ASP A 131 10.64 13.13 5.04
C ASP A 131 9.50 14.15 5.04
N ALA A 132 8.66 14.19 4.01
CA ALA A 132 7.49 15.08 3.95
C ALA A 132 6.48 14.84 5.09
N LEU A 133 6.33 13.58 5.54
CA LEU A 133 5.50 13.25 6.71
C LEU A 133 6.11 13.79 8.01
N ASN A 134 7.43 13.77 8.14
CA ASN A 134 8.13 14.22 9.35
C ASN A 134 8.42 15.73 9.35
N ASN A 135 8.67 16.30 8.18
CA ASN A 135 9.01 17.69 7.95
C ASN A 135 8.06 18.33 6.92
N PRO A 136 6.78 18.55 7.27
CA PRO A 136 5.76 18.99 6.30
C PRO A 136 6.08 20.35 5.63
N ASP A 137 6.84 21.20 6.29
CA ASP A 137 7.27 22.52 5.78
C ASP A 137 8.65 22.47 5.09
N GLY A 138 9.26 21.28 4.97
CA GLY A 138 10.52 21.06 4.28
C GLY A 138 10.38 21.00 2.76
N ASP A 139 11.52 20.91 2.05
CA ASP A 139 11.56 20.89 0.60
C ASP A 139 10.72 19.73 0.01
N ASN A 140 10.79 18.54 0.60
CA ASN A 140 10.01 17.39 0.19
C ASN A 140 8.50 17.58 0.47
N GLY A 141 8.15 18.34 1.51
CA GLY A 141 6.74 18.65 1.80
C GLY A 141 6.00 19.36 0.69
N ALA A 142 6.70 20.14 -0.14
CA ALA A 142 6.16 20.87 -1.27
C ALA A 142 6.05 20.02 -2.56
N VAL A 143 6.76 18.88 -2.65
CA VAL A 143 6.78 18.01 -3.83
C VAL A 143 5.49 17.21 -3.98
N PHE A 144 4.96 16.71 -2.85
CA PHE A 144 3.76 15.89 -2.85
C PHE A 144 2.49 16.74 -2.78
N ALA A 145 1.47 16.33 -3.53
CA ALA A 145 0.14 16.87 -3.35
C ALA A 145 -0.34 16.68 -1.89
N ASP A 146 -1.20 17.56 -1.44
CA ASP A 146 -1.81 17.42 -0.11
C ASP A 146 -2.66 16.15 -0.07
N ASP A 147 -2.50 15.37 1.00
CA ASP A 147 -3.20 14.11 1.20
C ASP A 147 -3.73 13.97 2.64
N LEU A 148 -4.70 13.06 2.80
CA LEU A 148 -5.39 12.86 4.07
C LEU A 148 -4.48 12.31 5.18
N LEU A 149 -3.44 11.54 4.84
CA LEU A 149 -2.51 11.02 5.83
C LEU A 149 -1.68 12.14 6.44
N ARG A 150 -1.15 13.05 5.60
CA ARG A 150 -0.42 14.23 6.05
C ARG A 150 -1.31 15.15 6.90
N GLN A 151 -2.55 15.35 6.48
CA GLN A 151 -3.54 16.15 7.25
C GLN A 151 -3.85 15.53 8.61
N GLN A 152 -4.05 14.20 8.67
CA GLN A 152 -4.31 13.49 9.92
C GLN A 152 -3.12 13.54 10.88
N LEU A 153 -1.90 13.35 10.38
CA LEU A 153 -0.68 13.47 11.19
C LEU A 153 -0.49 14.91 11.70
N GLY A 154 -0.70 15.90 10.85
CA GLY A 154 -0.69 17.31 11.24
C GLY A 154 -1.71 17.62 12.34
N SER A 155 -2.93 17.12 12.18
CA SER A 155 -3.99 17.25 13.18
C SER A 155 -3.67 16.54 14.49
N LEU A 156 -3.03 15.37 14.42
CA LEU A 156 -2.61 14.62 15.61
C LEU A 156 -1.52 15.37 16.39
N ARG A 157 -0.50 15.86 15.68
CA ARG A 157 0.60 16.66 16.28
C ARG A 157 0.15 17.97 16.86
N SER A 158 -0.89 18.59 16.28
CA SER A 158 -1.46 19.88 16.76
C SER A 158 -2.43 19.72 17.93
N LYS A 159 -2.79 18.50 18.34
CA LYS A 159 -3.66 18.29 19.50
C LYS A 159 -2.98 18.80 20.76
N ASP A 160 -3.63 19.79 21.39
CA ASP A 160 -3.23 20.26 22.71
C ASP A 160 -3.52 19.20 23.77
N VAL A 161 -2.48 18.53 24.23
CA VAL A 161 -2.52 17.62 25.38
C VAL A 161 -1.99 18.31 26.63
N SER A 162 -2.45 19.55 26.87
CA SER A 162 -1.99 20.55 27.81
C SER A 162 -1.72 20.07 29.25
N SER A 163 -2.16 18.88 29.62
CA SER A 163 -1.88 18.26 30.93
C SER A 163 -0.96 17.01 30.87
N ALA A 164 -0.67 16.47 29.68
CA ALA A 164 0.00 15.19 29.53
C ALA A 164 1.33 15.24 28.74
N GLY A 165 1.67 16.38 28.13
CA GLY A 165 2.87 16.53 27.31
C GLY A 165 2.59 16.78 25.83
N GLU A 166 3.59 16.58 24.99
CA GLU A 166 3.55 16.72 23.54
C GLU A 166 3.38 15.35 22.88
N ILE A 167 2.57 15.27 21.82
CA ILE A 167 2.48 14.08 21.00
C ILE A 167 3.52 14.19 19.88
N ALA A 168 4.58 13.39 19.97
CA ALA A 168 5.54 13.21 18.89
C ALA A 168 5.15 11.98 18.09
N VAL A 169 4.99 12.13 16.77
CA VAL A 169 4.75 11.00 15.85
C VAL A 169 5.80 11.08 14.75
N THR A 170 6.60 10.04 14.65
CA THR A 170 7.63 9.91 13.63
C THR A 170 7.26 8.78 12.67
N ALA A 171 7.19 9.10 11.38
CA ALA A 171 7.00 8.12 10.32
C ALA A 171 8.35 7.52 9.89
N ARG A 172 8.34 6.24 9.54
CA ARG A 172 9.49 5.52 8.99
C ARG A 172 9.04 4.61 7.85
N ALA A 173 9.93 4.37 6.90
CA ALA A 173 9.74 3.32 5.92
C ALA A 173 9.63 1.96 6.60
N GLY A 174 8.71 1.13 6.18
CA GLY A 174 8.64 -0.26 6.61
C GLY A 174 9.73 -1.11 5.94
N SER A 175 9.90 -2.32 6.43
CA SER A 175 10.94 -3.25 5.95
C SER A 175 10.39 -4.33 5.01
N ASP A 176 9.17 -4.19 4.52
CA ASP A 176 8.51 -5.23 3.72
C ASP A 176 8.81 -5.14 2.22
N GLY A 177 9.53 -4.07 1.82
CA GLY A 177 9.83 -3.77 0.44
C GLY A 177 8.61 -3.26 -0.34
N PHE A 178 8.61 -3.47 -1.64
CA PHE A 178 7.64 -2.93 -2.58
C PHE A 178 6.89 -4.01 -3.34
N ARG A 179 5.65 -3.74 -3.70
CA ARG A 179 4.88 -4.49 -4.69
C ARG A 179 4.21 -3.49 -5.62
N GLY A 180 4.62 -3.48 -6.88
CA GLY A 180 4.14 -2.46 -7.80
C GLY A 180 4.02 -2.91 -9.24
N LEU A 181 3.16 -2.22 -9.98
CA LEU A 181 2.94 -2.41 -11.41
C LEU A 181 2.87 -1.07 -12.13
N ARG A 182 3.41 -1.02 -13.33
CA ARG A 182 3.33 0.15 -14.22
C ARG A 182 1.89 0.47 -14.59
N THR A 183 1.58 1.74 -14.66
CA THR A 183 0.31 2.26 -15.16
C THR A 183 0.39 2.59 -16.65
N THR A 184 -0.75 2.79 -17.28
CA THR A 184 -0.82 3.08 -18.73
C THR A 184 -0.39 4.49 -19.08
N ASP A 185 -0.27 5.38 -18.11
CA ASP A 185 0.17 6.77 -18.24
C ASP A 185 1.66 6.98 -17.91
N ASN A 186 2.45 5.90 -17.93
CA ASN A 186 3.88 5.84 -17.62
C ASN A 186 4.23 6.09 -16.14
N GLY A 187 3.26 6.03 -15.24
CA GLY A 187 3.47 5.98 -13.82
C GLY A 187 3.62 4.56 -13.27
N ALA A 188 3.49 4.42 -11.96
CA ALA A 188 3.40 3.13 -11.28
C ALA A 188 2.45 3.21 -10.07
N ILE A 189 1.75 2.12 -9.80
CA ILE A 189 1.10 1.89 -8.51
C ILE A 189 2.05 1.02 -7.69
N VAL A 190 2.45 1.51 -6.55
CA VAL A 190 3.38 0.81 -5.65
C VAL A 190 2.78 0.75 -4.26
N LEU A 191 2.74 -0.43 -3.68
CA LEU A 191 2.35 -0.66 -2.29
C LEU A 191 3.61 -0.94 -1.47
N THR A 192 3.68 -0.30 -0.33
CA THR A 192 4.72 -0.50 0.68
C THR A 192 4.14 -0.27 2.07
N THR A 193 4.94 -0.43 3.11
CA THR A 193 4.52 -0.23 4.49
C THR A 193 5.21 0.97 5.12
N LEU A 194 4.48 1.63 6.02
CA LEU A 194 5.02 2.65 6.91
C LEU A 194 4.85 2.18 8.35
N SER A 195 5.76 2.59 9.21
CA SER A 195 5.65 2.43 10.66
C SER A 195 5.68 3.80 11.33
N TYR A 196 5.08 3.89 12.50
CA TYR A 196 4.99 5.13 13.29
C TYR A 196 5.42 4.83 14.73
N ASP A 197 6.25 5.71 15.30
CA ASP A 197 6.67 5.72 16.71
C ASP A 197 6.13 6.95 17.42
#